data_31628c72401fa2e3164024845b279e5b
#
_entry.id   31628c72401fa2e3164024845b279e5b
#
_cell.length_a   1.000
_cell.length_b   1.000
_cell.length_c   1.000
_cell.angle_alpha   90.00
_cell.angle_beta   90.00
_cell.angle_gamma   90.00
#
_symmetry.space_group_name_H-M   'P 1'
#
loop_
_entity.id
_entity.type
_entity.pdbx_description
1 polymer ?
#
loop_
_entity_poly.entity_id
_entity_poly.type
_entity_poly.pdbx_seq_one_letter_code
_entity_poly.pdbx_strand_id
1 'polypeptide(L)'
;MNNEILREIITTPMPYGKYKGTIIADLPVYYLEWFSTQGFPKGKLGMLLSTVFEIKTNGLQEIIDNLKQMMGDGGRNSSDISLTIDN
;
A
#
# COMPACT_ATOMS: atom_id res chain seq x y z
N MET A 1 -11.19 -9.79 2.84
CA MET A 1 -10.04 -9.01 3.31
C MET A 1 -10.51 -8.07 4.38
N ASN A 2 -9.82 -8.02 5.49
CA ASN A 2 -10.30 -7.14 6.55
C ASN A 2 -9.67 -5.77 6.45
N ASN A 3 -10.29 -4.80 7.11
CA ASN A 3 -9.84 -3.42 7.02
C ASN A 3 -8.48 -3.19 7.63
N GLU A 4 -8.10 -4.03 8.56
CA GLU A 4 -6.81 -3.90 9.21
C GLU A 4 -5.67 -4.14 8.22
N ILE A 5 -5.81 -5.14 7.35
CA ILE A 5 -4.79 -5.43 6.36
C ILE A 5 -4.68 -4.27 5.38
N LEU A 6 -5.81 -3.73 4.95
CA LEU A 6 -5.79 -2.60 4.02
C LEU A 6 -5.11 -1.39 4.63
N ARG A 7 -5.35 -1.15 5.93
CA ARG A 7 -4.69 -0.04 6.60
C ARG A 7 -3.19 -0.27 6.70
N GLU A 8 -2.80 -1.50 6.99
CA GLU A 8 -1.40 -1.80 7.18
C GLU A 8 -0.58 -1.71 5.91
N ILE A 9 -1.15 -2.07 4.76
CA ILE A 9 -0.37 -2.00 3.53
C ILE A 9 0.00 -0.55 3.17
N ILE A 10 -0.78 0.42 3.62
CA ILE A 10 -0.49 1.82 3.30
C ILE A 10 0.26 2.55 4.42
N THR A 11 0.55 1.86 5.52
CA THR A 11 1.24 2.51 6.64
C THR A 11 2.52 1.80 7.05
N THR A 12 2.73 0.56 6.61
CA THR A 12 3.87 -0.22 7.05
C THR A 12 5.03 -0.09 6.08
N PRO A 13 6.22 0.33 6.55
CA PRO A 13 7.39 0.38 5.67
C PRO A 13 8.01 -0.99 5.52
N MET A 14 8.64 -1.21 4.36
CA MET A 14 9.37 -2.45 4.13
C MET A 14 10.52 -2.52 5.11
N PRO A 15 10.65 -3.62 5.86
CA PRO A 15 11.65 -3.67 6.96
C PRO A 15 13.08 -3.95 6.52
N TYR A 16 13.29 -4.44 5.30
CA TYR A 16 14.64 -4.77 4.85
C TYR A 16 14.72 -4.80 3.34
N GLY A 17 15.93 -4.98 2.83
CA GLY A 17 16.14 -5.19 1.41
C GLY A 17 16.27 -3.91 0.62
N LYS A 18 16.19 -4.06 -0.70
CA LYS A 18 16.41 -2.96 -1.62
C LYS A 18 15.46 -1.78 -1.39
N TYR A 19 14.25 -2.07 -0.97
CA TYR A 19 13.24 -1.04 -0.77
C TYR A 19 12.93 -0.79 0.70
N LYS A 20 13.91 -1.03 1.57
CA LYS A 20 13.73 -0.77 2.99
C LYS A 20 13.23 0.66 3.22
N GLY A 21 12.20 0.80 4.02
CA GLY A 21 11.64 2.12 4.32
C GLY A 21 10.53 2.55 3.40
N THR A 22 10.38 1.90 2.25
CA THR A 22 9.29 2.23 1.33
C THR A 22 8.01 1.59 1.83
N ILE A 23 6.92 2.34 1.84
CA ILE A 23 5.63 1.79 2.26
C ILE A 23 5.27 0.62 1.34
N ILE A 24 4.77 -0.45 1.94
CA ILE A 24 4.54 -1.69 1.18
C ILE A 24 3.62 -1.47 -0.02
N ALA A 25 2.59 -0.64 0.12
CA ALA A 25 1.69 -0.37 -0.98
C ALA A 25 2.37 0.37 -2.14
N ASP A 26 3.53 0.97 -1.90
CA ASP A 26 4.25 1.70 -2.93
C ASP A 26 5.35 0.89 -3.60
N LEU A 27 5.51 -0.36 -3.22
CA LEU A 27 6.55 -1.20 -3.83
C LEU A 27 6.22 -1.46 -5.29
N PRO A 28 7.24 -1.46 -6.17
CA PRO A 28 6.98 -1.72 -7.59
C PRO A 28 6.49 -3.16 -7.80
N VAL A 29 5.66 -3.34 -8.80
CA VAL A 29 5.09 -4.66 -9.06
C VAL A 29 6.17 -5.69 -9.37
N TYR A 30 7.24 -5.29 -10.08
CA TYR A 30 8.29 -6.25 -10.43
C TYR A 30 9.00 -6.80 -9.19
N TYR A 31 9.09 -6.00 -8.13
CA TYR A 31 9.69 -6.44 -6.89
C TYR A 31 8.77 -7.44 -6.19
N LEU A 32 7.48 -7.17 -6.23
CA LEU A 32 6.50 -8.09 -5.67
C LEU A 32 6.44 -9.39 -6.47
N GLU A 33 6.60 -9.30 -7.79
CA GLU A 33 6.66 -10.50 -8.62
C GLU A 33 7.84 -11.37 -8.25
N TRP A 34 8.97 -10.75 -7.94
CA TRP A 34 10.13 -11.50 -7.53
C TRP A 34 9.81 -12.33 -6.29
N PHE A 35 9.14 -11.71 -5.30
CA PHE A 35 8.73 -12.45 -4.11
C PHE A 35 7.76 -13.58 -4.46
N SER A 36 6.88 -13.35 -5.42
CA SER A 36 5.90 -14.40 -5.77
C SER A 36 6.58 -15.63 -6.35
N THR A 37 7.73 -15.45 -7.02
CA THR A 37 8.47 -16.58 -7.57
C THR A 37 9.37 -17.23 -6.53
N GLN A 38 9.90 -16.48 -5.58
CA GLN A 38 10.78 -17.03 -4.56
C GLN A 38 10.00 -17.55 -3.35
N GLY A 39 8.77 -17.11 -3.20
CA GLY A 39 7.99 -17.41 -2.01
C GLY A 39 7.94 -16.19 -1.12
N PHE A 40 6.72 -15.74 -0.79
CA PHE A 40 6.59 -14.60 0.12
C PHE A 40 7.10 -14.97 1.51
N PRO A 41 7.63 -14.00 2.26
CA PRO A 41 8.04 -14.26 3.64
C PRO A 41 6.86 -14.77 4.46
N LYS A 42 7.15 -15.48 5.52
CA LYS A 42 6.10 -15.98 6.40
C LYS A 42 5.59 -14.85 7.28
N GLY A 43 4.39 -15.04 7.81
CA GLY A 43 3.83 -14.12 8.76
C GLY A 43 3.18 -12.90 8.14
N LYS A 44 3.06 -11.87 8.95
CA LYS A 44 2.33 -10.66 8.55
C LYS A 44 2.93 -10.00 7.33
N LEU A 45 4.26 -9.93 7.26
CA LEU A 45 4.91 -9.27 6.13
C LEU A 45 4.53 -9.94 4.82
N GLY A 46 4.57 -11.28 4.79
CA GLY A 46 4.21 -11.99 3.57
C GLY A 46 2.76 -11.76 3.19
N MET A 47 1.89 -11.68 4.19
CA MET A 47 0.48 -11.40 3.94
C MET A 47 0.31 -10.02 3.30
N LEU A 48 1.02 -9.03 3.82
CA LEU A 48 0.91 -7.67 3.28
C LEU A 48 1.46 -7.61 1.86
N LEU A 49 2.63 -8.23 1.63
CA LEU A 49 3.23 -8.22 0.30
C LEU A 49 2.35 -8.93 -0.73
N SER A 50 1.80 -10.09 -0.38
CA SER A 50 0.97 -10.82 -1.31
C SER A 50 -0.34 -10.10 -1.59
N THR A 51 -0.87 -9.40 -0.59
CA THR A 51 -2.09 -8.63 -0.76
C THR A 51 -1.87 -7.49 -1.77
N VAL A 52 -0.76 -6.76 -1.62
CA VAL A 52 -0.46 -5.67 -2.53
C VAL A 52 -0.18 -6.21 -3.94
N PHE A 53 0.50 -7.36 -4.02
CA PHE A 53 0.77 -8.00 -5.30
C PHE A 53 -0.55 -8.30 -6.03
N GLU A 54 -1.52 -8.86 -5.31
CA GLU A 54 -2.82 -9.17 -5.90
C GLU A 54 -3.55 -7.90 -6.35
N ILE A 55 -3.52 -6.88 -5.52
CA ILE A 55 -4.20 -5.63 -5.85
C ILE A 55 -3.61 -5.04 -7.13
N LYS A 56 -2.28 -4.98 -7.21
CA LYS A 56 -1.63 -4.34 -8.34
C LYS A 56 -1.77 -5.16 -9.62
N THR A 57 -1.70 -6.49 -9.52
CA THR A 57 -1.76 -7.32 -10.72
C THR A 57 -3.18 -7.51 -11.22
N ASN A 58 -4.18 -7.19 -10.40
CA ASN A 58 -5.57 -7.25 -10.84
C ASN A 58 -6.13 -5.88 -11.22
N GLY A 59 -5.27 -4.89 -11.35
CA GLY A 59 -5.71 -3.58 -11.81
C GLY A 59 -6.51 -2.81 -10.78
N LEU A 60 -6.29 -3.09 -9.50
CA LEU A 60 -7.07 -2.47 -8.45
C LEU A 60 -6.31 -1.39 -7.69
N GLN A 61 -5.36 -0.76 -8.37
CA GLN A 61 -4.54 0.29 -7.74
C GLN A 61 -5.40 1.40 -7.12
N GLU A 62 -6.57 1.64 -7.66
CA GLU A 62 -7.46 2.64 -7.13
C GLU A 62 -7.81 2.42 -5.68
N ILE A 63 -7.87 1.15 -5.26
CA ILE A 63 -8.16 0.84 -3.86
C ILE A 63 -7.08 1.44 -2.98
N ILE A 64 -5.82 1.28 -3.37
CA ILE A 64 -4.69 1.82 -2.60
C ILE A 64 -4.74 3.34 -2.62
N ASP A 65 -4.99 3.93 -3.78
CA ASP A 65 -5.01 5.37 -3.90
C ASP A 65 -6.11 5.99 -3.04
N ASN A 66 -7.28 5.36 -3.02
CA ASN A 66 -8.37 5.84 -2.20
C ASN A 66 -8.09 5.70 -0.71
N LEU A 67 -7.46 4.59 -0.32
CA LEU A 67 -7.10 4.40 1.08
C LEU A 67 -6.12 5.45 1.55
N LYS A 68 -5.12 5.77 0.74
CA LYS A 68 -4.15 6.78 1.09
C LYS A 68 -4.80 8.13 1.24
N GLN A 69 -5.72 8.45 0.35
CA GLN A 69 -6.39 9.72 0.41
C GLN A 69 -7.22 9.85 1.67
N MET A 70 -7.91 8.79 2.04
CA MET A 70 -8.74 8.81 3.23
C MET A 70 -7.94 8.93 4.51
N MET A 71 -6.75 8.33 4.56
CA MET A 71 -5.97 8.32 5.79
C MET A 71 -4.89 9.38 5.80
N GLY A 72 -4.28 9.60 4.66
CA GLY A 72 -3.18 10.51 4.56
C GLY A 72 -3.57 11.92 4.74
N ASP A 73 -4.76 12.25 4.29
CA ASP A 73 -5.19 13.56 4.44
C ASP A 73 -5.57 13.84 5.78
N GLY A 74 -5.72 12.88 6.45
CA GLY A 74 -5.98 13.13 7.72
C GLY A 74 -5.18 14.23 8.00
N GLY A 75 -4.91 14.35 7.57
CA GLY A 75 -4.29 15.29 7.74
C GLY A 75 -4.56 16.42 7.10
N ARG A 76 -4.75 16.69 6.53
CA ARG A 76 -4.72 17.68 5.97
C ARG A 76 -5.51 18.14 5.42
N ASN A 77 -5.78 18.19 5.28
CA ASN A 77 -6.37 18.57 4.78
C ASN A 77 -6.80 18.93 4.32
N SER A 78 -7.03 19.13 4.04
CA SER A 78 -7.41 19.37 3.48
C SER A 78 -7.78 19.70 3.16
N SER A 79 -7.85 20.01 3.02
CA SER A 79 -8.09 20.31 2.52
C SER A 79 -8.25 20.60 2.36
N ASP A 80 -8.31 20.94 2.20
CA ASP A 80 -8.40 21.18 1.83
C ASP A 80 -8.70 21.36 1.49
N ILE A 81 -8.97 21.67 1.19
CA ILE A 81 -9.24 21.79 0.61
C ILE A 81 -9.68 21.83 0.30
N SER A 82 -9.90 22.13 0.08
CA SER A 82 -10.19 22.14 -0.42
C SER A 82 -10.50 22.19 -0.73
N LEU A 83 -10.72 22.63 -0.90
CA LEU A 83 -10.88 22.63 -1.38
C LEU A 83 -11.09 22.71 -1.68
N THR A 84 -11.22 23.06 -1.86
CA THR A 84 -11.32 23.05 -2.40
C THR A 84 -11.62 22.94 -2.78
N ILE A 85 -11.97 23.40 -2.96
CA ILE A 85 -12.13 23.38 -3.48
C ILE A 85 -12.30 23.37 -3.73
N ASP A 86 -12.52 23.88 -3.89
CA ASP A 86 -12.49 23.89 -4.25
C ASP A 86 -12.42 23.72 -4.32
N ASN A 87 -12.81 24.03 -4.46
CA ASN A 87 -12.56 23.90 -4.71
C ASN A 87 -12.37 23.63 -4.75
#